data_bb7994152e0cd9e0e10d9908e1a4d6ea
#
_entry.id   bb7994152e0cd9e0e10d9908e1a4d6ea
#
_cell.length_a   1.000
_cell.length_b   1.000
_cell.length_c   1.000
_cell.angle_alpha   90.00
_cell.angle_beta   90.00
_cell.angle_gamma   90.00
#
_symmetry.space_group_name_H-M   'P 1'
#
loop_
_entity.id
_entity.type
_entity.pdbx_description
1 polymer ?
#
loop_
_entity_poly.entity_id
_entity_poly.type
_entity_poly.pdbx_seq_one_letter_code
_entity_poly.pdbx_strand_id
1 'polypeptide(L)'
;VDEGTGYATLTDIIYQSWAGLTAKKYKQLKGLRKENLRDNMTNEELVMNMLAELTTTNITKEEHPITMSEHAQAASRGGSVARVAREAFEQQTGKKVVTNLNMKRFLEKQQPQLDFSGDSEDKDK
;
A
#
# COMPACT_ATOMS: atom_id res chain seq x y z
N VAL A 1 -19.12 7.10 -16.68
CA VAL A 1 -18.55 7.14 -15.33
C VAL A 1 -17.51 8.24 -15.24
N ASP A 2 -17.58 9.01 -14.20
CA ASP A 2 -16.57 10.02 -13.89
C ASP A 2 -15.23 9.32 -13.62
N GLU A 3 -14.23 9.67 -14.40
CA GLU A 3 -12.90 9.04 -14.28
C GLU A 3 -12.34 9.19 -12.88
N GLY A 4 -12.49 10.37 -12.28
CA GLY A 4 -11.97 10.61 -10.94
C GLY A 4 -12.64 9.75 -9.90
N THR A 5 -13.97 9.65 -9.97
CA THR A 5 -14.74 8.83 -9.04
C THR A 5 -14.42 7.36 -9.22
N GLY A 6 -14.31 6.91 -10.49
CA GLY A 6 -13.98 5.52 -10.76
C GLY A 6 -12.61 5.14 -10.24
N TYR A 7 -11.63 6.03 -10.44
CA TYR A 7 -10.28 5.80 -9.98
C TYR A 7 -10.23 5.67 -8.45
N ALA A 8 -10.90 6.58 -7.75
CA ALA A 8 -10.93 6.56 -6.30
C ALA A 8 -11.60 5.27 -5.79
N THR A 9 -12.68 4.86 -6.45
CA THR A 9 -13.37 3.63 -6.08
C THR A 9 -12.47 2.41 -6.23
N LEU A 10 -11.75 2.32 -7.35
CA LEU A 10 -10.87 1.18 -7.59
C LEU A 10 -9.70 1.17 -6.60
N THR A 11 -9.18 2.34 -6.28
CA THR A 11 -8.11 2.45 -5.28
C THR A 11 -8.60 1.96 -3.93
N ASP A 12 -9.81 2.34 -3.53
CA ASP A 12 -10.38 1.87 -2.27
C ASP A 12 -10.59 0.36 -2.27
N ILE A 13 -11.03 -0.19 -3.40
CA ILE A 13 -11.22 -1.64 -3.50
C ILE A 13 -9.88 -2.36 -3.28
N ILE A 14 -8.81 -1.84 -3.88
CA ILE A 14 -7.49 -2.42 -3.71
C ILE A 14 -7.07 -2.37 -2.25
N TYR A 15 -7.20 -1.21 -1.59
CA TYR A 15 -6.84 -1.09 -0.18
C TYR A 15 -7.67 -2.01 0.70
N GLN A 16 -8.99 -2.02 0.50
CA GLN A 16 -9.85 -2.88 1.29
C GLN A 16 -9.50 -4.35 1.09
N SER A 17 -9.15 -4.72 -0.13
CA SER A 17 -8.90 -6.10 -0.48
C SER A 17 -7.62 -6.64 0.16
N TRP A 18 -6.54 -5.83 0.22
CA TRP A 18 -5.31 -6.34 0.80
C TRP A 18 -5.06 -5.85 2.23
N ALA A 19 -5.50 -4.64 2.57
CA ALA A 19 -5.20 -4.04 3.86
C ALA A 19 -6.38 -4.06 4.83
N GLY A 20 -7.59 -4.26 4.29
CA GLY A 20 -8.80 -4.28 5.11
C GLY A 20 -9.34 -2.90 5.46
N LEU A 21 -8.83 -1.85 4.82
CA LEU A 21 -9.21 -0.47 5.12
C LEU A 21 -9.43 0.29 3.82
N THR A 22 -10.37 1.24 3.83
CA THR A 22 -10.44 2.22 2.75
C THR A 22 -9.25 3.16 2.85
N ALA A 23 -8.97 3.89 1.77
CA ALA A 23 -7.89 4.87 1.79
C ALA A 23 -8.09 5.88 2.91
N LYS A 24 -9.34 6.33 3.11
CA LYS A 24 -9.65 7.29 4.15
C LYS A 24 -9.33 6.75 5.54
N LYS A 25 -9.76 5.52 5.82
CA LYS A 25 -9.51 4.91 7.12
C LYS A 25 -8.03 4.61 7.33
N TYR A 26 -7.33 4.24 6.25
CA TYR A 26 -5.89 3.99 6.32
C TYR A 26 -5.15 5.29 6.67
N LYS A 27 -5.55 6.40 6.04
CA LYS A 27 -4.97 7.70 6.37
C LYS A 27 -5.23 8.07 7.83
N GLN A 28 -6.45 7.79 8.31
CA GLN A 28 -6.78 8.06 9.71
C GLN A 28 -5.89 7.24 10.65
N LEU A 29 -5.66 5.98 10.30
CA LEU A 29 -4.79 5.12 11.10
C LEU A 29 -3.39 5.71 11.22
N LYS A 30 -2.88 6.30 10.14
CA LYS A 30 -1.54 6.88 10.13
C LYS A 30 -1.49 8.32 10.61
N GLY A 31 -2.63 8.89 10.99
CA GLY A 31 -2.69 10.26 11.48
C GLY A 31 -2.53 11.28 10.39
N LEU A 32 -2.94 10.97 9.17
CA LEU A 32 -2.82 11.86 8.03
C LEU A 32 -4.14 12.59 7.78
N ARG A 33 -4.05 13.78 7.21
CA ARG A 33 -5.22 14.53 6.76
C ARG A 33 -5.23 14.64 5.25
N LYS A 34 -4.33 15.47 4.72
CA LYS A 34 -4.19 15.69 3.28
C LYS A 34 -2.95 15.06 2.70
N GLU A 35 -2.07 14.59 3.57
CA GLU A 35 -0.81 14.03 3.12
C GLU A 35 -1.04 12.77 2.28
N ASN A 36 -0.07 12.47 1.44
CA ASN A 36 -0.12 11.31 0.57
C ASN A 36 0.08 10.04 1.40
N LEU A 37 -0.83 9.08 1.23
CA LEU A 37 -0.78 7.84 2.00
C LEU A 37 0.48 7.04 1.70
N ARG A 38 0.82 6.90 0.42
CA ARG A 38 1.97 6.08 0.03
C ARG A 38 3.28 6.63 0.58
N ASP A 39 3.41 7.95 0.62
CA ASP A 39 4.63 8.58 1.14
C ASP A 39 4.84 8.28 2.62
N ASN A 40 3.82 7.83 3.29
CA ASN A 40 3.86 7.61 4.74
C ASN A 40 3.73 6.13 5.10
N MET A 41 3.80 5.25 4.13
CA MET A 41 3.76 3.81 4.36
C MET A 41 5.14 3.26 4.71
N THR A 42 5.15 2.19 5.49
CA THR A 42 6.38 1.42 5.71
C THR A 42 6.76 0.69 4.43
N ASN A 43 7.97 0.16 4.40
CA ASN A 43 8.42 -0.62 3.24
C ASN A 43 7.54 -1.84 3.03
N GLU A 44 7.14 -2.50 4.11
CA GLU A 44 6.27 -3.67 4.01
C GLU A 44 4.93 -3.31 3.41
N GLU A 45 4.35 -2.18 3.83
CA GLU A 45 3.08 -1.72 3.27
C GLU A 45 3.22 -1.38 1.80
N LEU A 46 4.32 -0.71 1.43
CA LEU A 46 4.56 -0.35 0.04
C LEU A 46 4.67 -1.58 -0.85
N VAL A 47 5.40 -2.60 -0.40
CA VAL A 47 5.58 -3.81 -1.20
C VAL A 47 4.23 -4.50 -1.42
N MET A 48 3.41 -4.60 -0.38
CA MET A 48 2.10 -5.25 -0.52
C MET A 48 1.20 -4.45 -1.46
N ASN A 49 1.21 -3.12 -1.33
CA ASN A 49 0.40 -2.28 -2.21
C ASN A 49 0.86 -2.40 -3.67
N MET A 50 2.17 -2.42 -3.88
CA MET A 50 2.71 -2.58 -5.22
C MET A 50 2.34 -3.93 -5.82
N LEU A 51 2.36 -4.98 -5.00
CA LEU A 51 1.94 -6.30 -5.46
C LEU A 51 0.48 -6.31 -5.87
N ALA A 52 -0.38 -5.65 -5.09
CA ALA A 52 -1.80 -5.55 -5.42
C ALA A 52 -1.99 -4.80 -6.73
N GLU A 53 -1.30 -3.69 -6.90
CA GLU A 53 -1.42 -2.87 -8.11
C GLU A 53 -0.87 -3.62 -9.33
N LEU A 54 0.27 -4.27 -9.17
CA LEU A 54 0.87 -5.01 -10.28
C LEU A 54 -0.03 -6.16 -10.72
N THR A 55 -0.58 -6.88 -9.77
CA THR A 55 -1.47 -8.01 -10.07
C THR A 55 -2.72 -7.50 -10.78
N THR A 56 -3.32 -6.42 -10.27
CA THR A 56 -4.50 -5.83 -10.90
C THR A 56 -4.19 -5.42 -12.33
N THR A 57 -3.05 -4.77 -12.55
CA THR A 57 -2.63 -4.34 -13.88
C THR A 57 -2.51 -5.53 -14.83
N ASN A 58 -1.90 -6.61 -14.37
CA ASN A 58 -1.74 -7.79 -15.20
C ASN A 58 -3.08 -8.46 -15.52
N ILE A 59 -4.00 -8.50 -14.55
CA ILE A 59 -5.32 -9.02 -14.79
C ILE A 59 -6.04 -8.20 -15.85
N THR A 60 -5.99 -6.87 -15.74
CA THR A 60 -6.69 -6.01 -16.70
C THR A 60 -6.08 -6.11 -18.08
N LYS A 61 -4.78 -6.31 -18.19
CA LYS A 61 -4.13 -6.50 -19.49
C LYS A 61 -4.58 -7.79 -20.17
N GLU A 62 -4.82 -8.83 -19.39
CA GLU A 62 -5.23 -10.12 -19.94
C GLU A 62 -6.71 -10.17 -20.25
N GLU A 63 -7.54 -9.61 -19.39
CA GLU A 63 -8.98 -9.79 -19.46
C GLU A 63 -9.72 -8.63 -20.12
N HIS A 64 -9.06 -7.48 -20.27
CA HIS A 64 -9.62 -6.31 -20.95
C HIS A 64 -10.99 -5.91 -20.41
N PRO A 65 -11.10 -5.62 -19.11
CA PRO A 65 -12.39 -5.24 -18.54
C PRO A 65 -12.91 -3.95 -19.17
N ILE A 66 -14.24 -3.88 -19.35
CA ILE A 66 -14.88 -2.75 -19.99
C ILE A 66 -15.74 -1.98 -18.99
N THR A 67 -16.52 -2.71 -18.18
CA THR A 67 -17.42 -2.08 -17.23
C THR A 67 -16.73 -1.81 -15.92
N MET A 68 -17.32 -0.89 -15.14
CA MET A 68 -16.80 -0.61 -13.79
C MET A 68 -16.85 -1.89 -12.92
N SER A 69 -17.90 -2.68 -13.07
CA SER A 69 -18.00 -3.93 -12.31
C SER A 69 -16.86 -4.87 -12.63
N GLU A 70 -16.47 -4.97 -13.90
CA GLU A 70 -15.36 -5.82 -14.30
C GLU A 70 -14.03 -5.29 -13.77
N HIS A 71 -13.84 -3.98 -13.81
CA HIS A 71 -12.63 -3.36 -13.24
C HIS A 71 -12.57 -3.57 -11.72
N ALA A 72 -13.73 -3.45 -11.04
CA ALA A 72 -13.79 -3.67 -9.61
C ALA A 72 -13.43 -5.11 -9.25
N GLN A 73 -13.89 -6.07 -10.05
CA GLN A 73 -13.53 -7.47 -9.81
C GLN A 73 -12.03 -7.69 -9.99
N ALA A 74 -11.44 -7.08 -11.00
CA ALA A 74 -9.99 -7.19 -11.22
C ALA A 74 -9.22 -6.59 -10.05
N ALA A 75 -9.65 -5.44 -9.55
CA ALA A 75 -8.99 -4.79 -8.42
C ALA A 75 -9.11 -5.65 -7.15
N SER A 76 -10.28 -6.24 -6.94
CA SER A 76 -10.49 -7.11 -5.78
C SER A 76 -9.59 -8.35 -5.86
N ARG A 77 -9.49 -8.94 -7.05
CA ARG A 77 -8.64 -10.12 -7.25
C ARG A 77 -7.18 -9.78 -7.07
N GLY A 78 -6.75 -8.64 -7.61
CA GLY A 78 -5.36 -8.19 -7.46
C GLY A 78 -5.02 -7.93 -6.01
N GLY A 79 -5.93 -7.27 -5.29
CA GLY A 79 -5.74 -7.04 -3.87
C GLY A 79 -5.69 -8.33 -3.08
N SER A 80 -6.48 -9.33 -3.49
CA SER A 80 -6.50 -10.62 -2.78
C SER A 80 -5.16 -11.33 -2.85
N VAL A 81 -4.42 -11.20 -3.95
CA VAL A 81 -3.08 -11.78 -4.05
C VAL A 81 -2.17 -11.16 -2.99
N ALA A 82 -2.22 -9.83 -2.85
CA ALA A 82 -1.41 -9.16 -1.85
C ALA A 82 -1.86 -9.51 -0.43
N ARG A 83 -3.18 -9.70 -0.23
CA ARG A 83 -3.68 -10.11 1.09
C ARG A 83 -3.12 -11.45 1.51
N VAL A 84 -3.09 -12.43 0.60
CA VAL A 84 -2.53 -13.74 0.91
C VAL A 84 -1.06 -13.60 1.26
N ALA A 85 -0.33 -12.80 0.50
CA ALA A 85 1.09 -12.56 0.77
C ALA A 85 1.27 -11.88 2.12
N ARG A 86 0.41 -10.88 2.44
CA ARG A 86 0.47 -10.19 3.72
C ARG A 86 0.24 -11.15 4.88
N GLU A 87 -0.79 -11.99 4.75
CA GLU A 87 -1.11 -12.94 5.82
C GLU A 87 0.02 -13.94 6.02
N ALA A 88 0.63 -14.40 4.93
CA ALA A 88 1.76 -15.32 5.03
C ALA A 88 2.96 -14.64 5.68
N PHE A 89 3.23 -13.39 5.31
CA PHE A 89 4.31 -12.62 5.90
C PHE A 89 4.09 -12.47 7.41
N GLU A 90 2.87 -12.09 7.81
CA GLU A 90 2.56 -11.90 9.23
C GLU A 90 2.70 -13.20 10.01
N GLN A 91 2.33 -14.30 9.40
CA GLN A 91 2.46 -15.59 10.06
C GLN A 91 3.92 -15.98 10.26
N GLN A 92 4.76 -15.72 9.26
CA GLN A 92 6.16 -16.11 9.32
C GLN A 92 6.97 -15.20 10.25
N THR A 93 6.63 -13.93 10.30
CA THR A 93 7.43 -12.94 11.05
C THR A 93 6.84 -12.60 12.41
N GLY A 94 5.55 -12.87 12.62
CA GLY A 94 4.85 -12.44 13.82
C GLY A 94 4.57 -10.94 13.85
N LYS A 95 4.80 -10.23 12.75
CA LYS A 95 4.62 -8.78 12.69
C LYS A 95 3.47 -8.43 11.78
N LYS A 96 2.70 -7.39 12.17
CA LYS A 96 1.65 -6.86 11.31
C LYS A 96 2.25 -5.98 10.24
N VAL A 97 1.71 -6.09 9.01
CA VAL A 97 2.14 -5.23 7.91
C VAL A 97 1.47 -3.86 8.01
N VAL A 98 0.15 -3.85 8.20
CA VAL A 98 -0.60 -2.59 8.28
C VAL A 98 -0.49 -2.06 9.69
N THR A 99 0.14 -0.90 9.84
CA THR A 99 0.40 -0.31 11.15
C THR A 99 0.09 1.18 11.13
N ASN A 100 0.04 1.77 12.32
CA ASN A 100 -0.13 3.21 12.45
C ASN A 100 1.18 3.97 12.30
N LEU A 101 2.28 3.28 12.03
CA LEU A 101 3.59 3.92 11.90
C LEU A 101 3.61 4.76 10.63
N ASN A 102 3.89 6.05 10.81
CA ASN A 102 4.00 7.01 9.72
C ASN A 102 5.48 7.19 9.40
N MET A 103 5.95 6.52 8.35
CA MET A 103 7.38 6.47 8.06
C MET A 103 7.98 7.82 7.74
N LYS A 104 7.22 8.66 7.04
CA LYS A 104 7.74 10.00 6.74
C LYS A 104 7.98 10.79 8.01
N ARG A 105 6.99 10.78 8.92
CA ARG A 105 7.13 11.47 10.21
C ARG A 105 8.22 10.84 11.05
N PHE A 106 8.29 9.52 11.05
CA PHE A 106 9.33 8.80 11.78
C PHE A 106 10.72 9.20 11.28
N LEU A 107 10.91 9.22 9.97
CA LEU A 107 12.20 9.58 9.39
C LEU A 107 12.55 11.05 9.66
N GLU A 108 11.56 11.94 9.64
CA GLU A 108 11.80 13.34 9.96
C GLU A 108 12.28 13.50 11.39
N LYS A 109 11.71 12.76 12.32
CA LYS A 109 12.14 12.80 13.71
C LYS A 109 13.53 12.21 13.90
N GLN A 110 13.88 11.21 13.11
CA GLN A 110 15.15 10.52 13.22
C GLN A 110 16.27 11.20 12.47
N GLN A 111 15.92 12.10 11.55
CA GLN A 111 16.88 12.65 10.61
C GLN A 111 18.11 13.27 11.26
N PRO A 112 17.99 14.05 12.36
CA PRO A 112 19.18 14.59 12.99
C PRO A 112 20.11 13.51 13.55
N GLN A 113 19.60 12.33 13.78
CA GLN A 113 20.37 11.21 14.32
C GLN A 113 20.85 10.26 13.23
N LEU A 114 20.25 10.36 12.05
CA LEU A 114 20.57 9.49 10.92
C LEU A 114 21.43 10.27 9.94
N ASP A 115 22.67 10.42 10.28
CA ASP A 115 23.61 11.11 9.40
C ASP A 115 24.12 10.11 8.38
N PHE A 116 23.59 10.24 7.18
CA PHE A 116 23.97 9.32 6.10
C PHE A 116 25.19 9.77 5.33
N SER A 117 25.75 10.87 5.76
CA SER A 117 26.96 11.29 5.07
C SER A 117 28.09 10.35 5.46
N GLY A 118 28.12 9.28 4.90
CA GLY A 118 29.04 8.30 5.30
C GLY A 118 28.41 7.13 5.89
N ASP A 119 28.04 6.97 6.09
CA ASP A 119 27.90 5.92 6.39
C ASP A 119 27.30 5.02 6.35
N SER A 120 27.19 4.99 5.96
CA SER A 120 26.92 4.14 5.84
C SER A 120 26.78 3.26 5.91
N GLU A 121 27.04 3.12 5.84
CA GLU A 121 27.19 2.36 5.84
C GLU A 121 27.08 1.70 6.03
N ASP A 122 27.28 1.84 5.87
CA ASP A 122 27.45 1.29 6.04
C ASP A 122 27.27 0.75 6.40
N LYS A 123 27.43 0.78 6.43
CA LYS A 123 27.53 0.35 6.64
C LYS A 123 27.40 -0.28 6.86
N ASP A 124 27.48 -0.11 6.44
CA ASP A 124 27.66 -0.57 6.53
C ASP A 124 27.67 -0.95 6.60
N LYS A 125 27.77 -0.88 6.56
CA LYS A 125 28.05 -1.10 6.31
C LYS A 125 28.15 -1.45 6.31
#